data_af9c684a988051563a62059a1e781cbe
#
_entry.id   af9c684a988051563a62059a1e781cbe
#
_cell.length_a   1.000
_cell.length_b   1.000
_cell.length_c   1.000
_cell.angle_alpha   90.00
_cell.angle_beta   90.00
_cell.angle_gamma   90.00
#
_symmetry.space_group_name_H-M   'P 1'
#
loop_
_entity.id
_entity.type
_entity.pdbx_description
1 polymer ?
#
loop_
_entity_poly.entity_id
_entity_poly.type
_entity_poly.pdbx_seq_one_letter_code
_entity_poly.pdbx_strand_id
1 'polypeptide(L)'
;GAAMSLIAGNLGVVQRLLDAQQLTWGICAGAAAHLYGDRRPIQDVDLLVTTGQLPTVVKLLQQQQKAVQFDGQRILWRGIKVFDDLTIRRNGVVYPYTLDSLMASQLRRMPLLGAMVLVLSPEDVLLHKVAMGRGAEEGKHDLADAAGIIRRQKFDLDYMRQRLQVMNATAALKPILANLGV
;
A
#
# COMPACT_ATOMS: atom_id res chain seq x y z
N GLY A 1 -6.84 -21.29 -0.17
CA GLY A 1 -7.78 -21.86 0.76
C GLY A 1 -9.04 -21.02 0.91
N ALA A 2 -9.95 -21.48 1.77
CA ALA A 2 -11.25 -20.81 2.00
C ALA A 2 -11.09 -19.36 2.46
N ALA A 3 -10.10 -19.06 3.33
CA ALA A 3 -9.84 -17.72 3.82
C ALA A 3 -9.43 -16.76 2.68
N MET A 4 -8.60 -17.22 1.75
CA MET A 4 -8.18 -16.41 0.60
C MET A 4 -9.34 -16.19 -0.37
N SER A 5 -10.20 -17.18 -0.57
CA SER A 5 -11.40 -17.01 -1.40
C SER A 5 -12.37 -15.98 -0.81
N LEU A 6 -12.51 -15.93 0.51
CA LEU A 6 -13.32 -14.92 1.20
C LEU A 6 -12.74 -13.53 1.02
N ILE A 7 -11.42 -13.37 1.19
CA ILE A 7 -10.73 -12.09 0.98
C ILE A 7 -10.89 -11.64 -0.47
N ALA A 8 -10.74 -12.54 -1.44
CA ALA A 8 -10.91 -12.23 -2.86
C ALA A 8 -12.32 -11.68 -3.15
N GLY A 9 -13.35 -12.34 -2.62
CA GLY A 9 -14.73 -11.88 -2.75
C GLY A 9 -14.96 -10.52 -2.13
N ASN A 10 -14.43 -10.30 -0.93
CA ASN A 10 -14.55 -9.03 -0.21
C ASN A 10 -13.80 -7.91 -0.93
N LEU A 11 -12.61 -8.19 -1.46
CA LEU A 11 -11.85 -7.23 -2.26
C LEU A 11 -12.63 -6.80 -3.50
N GLY A 12 -13.29 -7.74 -4.19
CA GLY A 12 -14.16 -7.44 -5.33
C GLY A 12 -15.31 -6.50 -4.95
N VAL A 13 -15.92 -6.70 -3.79
CA VAL A 13 -16.99 -5.80 -3.29
C VAL A 13 -16.45 -4.39 -3.07
N VAL A 14 -15.33 -4.27 -2.34
CA VAL A 14 -14.71 -2.96 -2.06
C VAL A 14 -14.34 -2.25 -3.36
N GLN A 15 -13.70 -2.95 -4.27
CA GLN A 15 -13.29 -2.40 -5.57
C GLN A 15 -14.48 -1.82 -6.33
N ARG A 16 -15.57 -2.56 -6.44
CA ARG A 16 -16.77 -2.08 -7.13
C ARG A 16 -17.36 -0.84 -6.49
N LEU A 17 -17.40 -0.80 -5.15
CA LEU A 17 -17.93 0.34 -4.42
C LEU A 17 -17.08 1.59 -4.63
N LEU A 18 -15.75 1.46 -4.54
CA LEU A 18 -14.82 2.57 -4.74
C LEU A 18 -14.87 3.09 -6.18
N ASP A 19 -14.87 2.19 -7.17
CA ASP A 19 -14.91 2.56 -8.58
C ASP A 19 -16.23 3.23 -8.96
N ALA A 20 -17.35 2.75 -8.42
CA ALA A 20 -18.67 3.36 -8.67
C ALA A 20 -18.74 4.81 -8.18
N GLN A 21 -18.00 5.15 -7.13
CA GLN A 21 -17.91 6.50 -6.60
C GLN A 21 -16.71 7.28 -7.17
N GLN A 22 -16.00 6.71 -8.13
CA GLN A 22 -14.83 7.31 -8.77
C GLN A 22 -13.75 7.71 -7.75
N LEU A 23 -13.63 6.96 -6.66
CA LEU A 23 -12.57 7.16 -5.69
C LEU A 23 -11.25 6.62 -6.23
N THR A 24 -10.18 7.36 -6.02
CA THR A 24 -8.82 6.90 -6.32
C THR A 24 -8.37 5.98 -5.21
N TRP A 25 -7.85 4.81 -5.57
CA TRP A 25 -7.39 3.81 -4.61
C TRP A 25 -6.28 2.96 -5.20
N GLY A 26 -5.50 2.33 -4.34
CA GLY A 26 -4.48 1.37 -4.75
C GLY A 26 -4.14 0.42 -3.63
N ILE A 27 -3.83 -0.82 -4.00
CA ILE A 27 -3.29 -1.83 -3.08
C ILE A 27 -1.89 -1.39 -2.66
N CYS A 28 -1.58 -1.52 -1.38
CA CYS A 28 -0.32 -1.12 -0.78
C CYS A 28 0.22 -2.19 0.16
N ALA A 29 1.32 -1.90 0.82
CA ALA A 29 1.93 -2.69 1.88
C ALA A 29 2.15 -4.16 1.50
N GLY A 30 1.80 -5.11 2.36
CA GLY A 30 2.15 -6.52 2.21
C GLY A 30 1.61 -7.18 0.94
N ALA A 31 0.38 -6.90 0.55
CA ALA A 31 -0.20 -7.46 -0.68
C ALA A 31 0.49 -6.92 -1.93
N ALA A 32 0.84 -5.62 -1.94
CA ALA A 32 1.64 -5.05 -3.04
C ALA A 32 3.05 -5.63 -3.06
N ALA A 33 3.69 -5.77 -1.91
CA ALA A 33 5.00 -6.41 -1.80
C ALA A 33 4.98 -7.86 -2.30
N HIS A 34 3.90 -8.59 -2.07
CA HIS A 34 3.69 -9.92 -2.64
C HIS A 34 3.73 -9.89 -4.16
N LEU A 35 3.07 -8.92 -4.78
CA LEU A 35 3.02 -8.82 -6.23
C LEU A 35 4.38 -8.46 -6.84
N TYR A 36 5.17 -7.63 -6.18
CA TYR A 36 6.43 -7.13 -6.71
C TYR A 36 7.66 -7.89 -6.25
N GLY A 37 7.56 -8.71 -5.22
CA GLY A 37 8.70 -9.32 -4.55
C GLY A 37 8.64 -10.83 -4.45
N ASP A 38 8.94 -11.37 -3.28
CA ASP A 38 9.17 -12.81 -3.03
C ASP A 38 7.90 -13.65 -2.87
N ARG A 39 6.72 -13.09 -3.13
CA ARG A 39 5.46 -13.83 -3.06
C ARG A 39 5.16 -14.38 -1.66
N ARG A 40 5.59 -13.68 -0.62
CA ARG A 40 5.20 -14.02 0.75
C ARG A 40 3.66 -14.12 0.84
N PRO A 41 3.11 -15.14 1.53
CA PRO A 41 1.65 -15.32 1.60
C PRO A 41 0.92 -14.06 2.09
N ILE A 42 -0.20 -13.75 1.44
CA ILE A 42 -1.05 -12.62 1.79
C ILE A 42 -1.96 -13.06 2.95
N GLN A 43 -1.98 -12.27 4.03
CA GLN A 43 -2.88 -12.48 5.17
C GLN A 43 -4.05 -11.50 5.12
N ASP A 44 -3.76 -10.22 4.89
CA ASP A 44 -4.72 -9.14 4.74
C ASP A 44 -4.41 -8.38 3.45
N VAL A 45 -5.39 -7.61 2.96
CA VAL A 45 -5.19 -6.70 1.84
C VAL A 45 -5.35 -5.27 2.33
N ASP A 46 -4.29 -4.49 2.19
CA ASP A 46 -4.29 -3.08 2.56
C ASP A 46 -4.52 -2.21 1.32
N LEU A 47 -5.44 -1.28 1.43
CA LEU A 47 -5.77 -0.29 0.40
C LEU A 47 -5.45 1.11 0.91
N LEU A 48 -4.92 1.94 0.02
CA LEU A 48 -4.75 3.36 0.26
C LEU A 48 -5.73 4.12 -0.63
N VAL A 49 -6.50 5.03 -0.04
CA VAL A 49 -7.41 5.94 -0.75
C VAL A 49 -6.94 7.38 -0.56
N THR A 50 -7.48 8.29 -1.36
CA THR A 50 -7.20 9.72 -1.23
C THR A 50 -7.52 10.22 0.18
N THR A 51 -6.68 11.09 0.70
CA THR A 51 -6.85 11.69 2.03
C THR A 51 -8.24 12.29 2.21
N GLY A 52 -8.86 12.01 3.35
CA GLY A 52 -10.19 12.51 3.69
C GLY A 52 -11.36 11.64 3.23
N GLN A 53 -11.10 10.53 2.52
CA GLN A 53 -12.17 9.70 1.97
C GLN A 53 -12.63 8.54 2.87
N LEU A 54 -12.01 8.33 4.02
CA LEU A 54 -12.41 7.21 4.89
C LEU A 54 -13.89 7.28 5.33
N PRO A 55 -14.44 8.43 5.72
CA PRO A 55 -15.87 8.48 6.06
C PRO A 55 -16.79 8.06 4.91
N THR A 56 -16.45 8.42 3.69
CA THR A 56 -17.20 7.98 2.50
C THR A 56 -17.12 6.47 2.32
N VAL A 57 -15.92 5.89 2.46
CA VAL A 57 -15.74 4.44 2.36
C VAL A 57 -16.51 3.69 3.44
N VAL A 58 -16.50 4.20 4.68
CA VAL A 58 -17.30 3.61 5.78
C VAL A 58 -18.79 3.54 5.38
N LYS A 59 -19.35 4.64 4.87
CA LYS A 59 -20.76 4.67 4.46
C LYS A 59 -21.06 3.65 3.36
N LEU A 60 -20.17 3.53 2.37
CA LEU A 60 -20.33 2.57 1.28
C LEU A 60 -20.32 1.13 1.82
N LEU A 61 -19.42 0.81 2.72
CA LEU A 61 -19.32 -0.53 3.30
C LEU A 61 -20.51 -0.84 4.21
N GLN A 62 -20.99 0.11 4.98
CA GLN A 62 -22.17 -0.05 5.83
C GLN A 62 -23.43 -0.40 5.02
N GLN A 63 -23.53 0.04 3.78
CA GLN A 63 -24.63 -0.31 2.87
C GLN A 63 -24.67 -1.80 2.54
N GLN A 64 -23.56 -2.52 2.75
CA GLN A 64 -23.51 -3.97 2.61
C GLN A 64 -24.07 -4.71 3.82
N GLN A 65 -24.61 -4.02 4.80
CA GLN A 65 -25.21 -4.56 6.04
C GLN A 65 -24.23 -5.45 6.82
N LYS A 66 -22.94 -5.09 6.79
CA LYS A 66 -21.88 -5.83 7.45
C LYS A 66 -21.15 -4.94 8.43
N ALA A 67 -20.66 -5.55 9.52
CA ALA A 67 -19.91 -4.82 10.52
C ALA A 67 -18.69 -4.16 9.92
N VAL A 68 -18.52 -2.87 10.15
CA VAL A 68 -17.37 -2.09 9.76
C VAL A 68 -16.70 -1.56 11.01
N GLN A 69 -15.40 -1.82 11.17
CA GLN A 69 -14.62 -1.24 12.24
C GLN A 69 -13.88 -0.02 11.71
N PHE A 70 -14.03 1.11 12.39
CA PHE A 70 -13.39 2.37 11.99
C PHE A 70 -12.95 3.12 13.24
N ASP A 71 -11.65 3.39 13.35
CA ASP A 71 -11.04 4.08 14.48
C ASP A 71 -10.66 5.54 14.16
N GLY A 72 -11.10 6.08 13.03
CA GLY A 72 -10.75 7.42 12.55
C GLY A 72 -9.49 7.45 11.67
N GLN A 73 -8.66 6.41 11.72
CA GLN A 73 -7.40 6.33 10.98
C GLN A 73 -7.38 5.19 9.96
N ARG A 74 -8.12 4.14 10.21
CA ARG A 74 -8.23 3.01 9.29
C ARG A 74 -9.59 2.34 9.42
N ILE A 75 -9.97 1.70 8.33
CA ILE A 75 -11.15 0.84 8.26
C ILE A 75 -10.67 -0.60 8.26
N LEU A 76 -11.35 -1.45 9.03
CA LEU A 76 -11.14 -2.89 8.99
C LEU A 76 -12.46 -3.54 8.61
N TRP A 77 -12.47 -4.28 7.51
CA TRP A 77 -13.65 -4.95 7.00
C TRP A 77 -13.27 -6.25 6.29
N ARG A 78 -13.53 -7.39 6.96
CA ARG A 78 -13.42 -8.73 6.39
C ARG A 78 -12.09 -9.05 5.68
N GLY A 79 -10.98 -8.76 6.36
CA GLY A 79 -9.63 -8.98 5.83
C GLY A 79 -9.13 -7.88 4.91
N ILE A 80 -9.94 -6.84 4.70
CA ILE A 80 -9.54 -5.65 3.96
C ILE A 80 -9.32 -4.51 4.94
N LYS A 81 -8.18 -3.85 4.86
CA LYS A 81 -7.89 -2.64 5.62
C LYS A 81 -7.80 -1.46 4.66
N VAL A 82 -8.43 -0.36 5.00
CA VAL A 82 -8.41 0.86 4.18
C VAL A 82 -7.82 2.00 4.99
N PHE A 83 -6.82 2.65 4.40
CA PHE A 83 -6.13 3.81 4.95
C PHE A 83 -6.28 4.98 4.00
N ASP A 84 -6.21 6.20 4.51
CA ASP A 84 -6.10 7.40 3.69
C ASP A 84 -4.79 8.16 3.95
N ASP A 85 -3.98 7.68 4.89
CA ASP A 85 -2.70 8.27 5.24
C ASP A 85 -1.80 7.18 5.84
N LEU A 86 -0.68 6.94 5.20
CA LEU A 86 0.35 6.00 5.65
C LEU A 86 1.63 6.73 6.07
N THR A 87 1.53 8.00 6.45
CA THR A 87 2.67 8.76 6.98
C THR A 87 3.40 7.94 8.03
N ILE A 88 4.72 7.84 7.87
CA ILE A 88 5.56 7.00 8.71
C ILE A 88 6.17 7.86 9.81
N ARG A 89 5.99 7.43 11.04
CA ARG A 89 6.58 8.08 12.21
C ARG A 89 7.44 7.05 12.93
N ARG A 90 8.76 7.23 12.84
CA ARG A 90 9.70 6.27 13.41
C ARG A 90 10.96 6.99 13.88
N ASN A 91 11.38 6.72 15.11
CA ASN A 91 12.59 7.28 15.70
C ASN A 91 12.67 8.82 15.63
N GLY A 92 11.54 9.49 15.86
CA GLY A 92 11.46 10.94 15.81
C GLY A 92 11.45 11.53 14.40
N VAL A 93 11.46 10.70 13.38
CA VAL A 93 11.40 11.11 11.97
C VAL A 93 9.99 10.89 11.42
N VAL A 94 9.52 11.83 10.60
CA VAL A 94 8.21 11.77 9.94
C VAL A 94 8.42 11.80 8.44
N TYR A 95 7.89 10.77 7.75
CA TYR A 95 7.88 10.71 6.29
C TYR A 95 6.43 10.77 5.81
N PRO A 96 5.99 11.91 5.21
CA PRO A 96 4.66 11.99 4.59
C PRO A 96 4.48 10.89 3.54
N TYR A 97 3.33 10.22 3.57
CA TYR A 97 3.03 9.18 2.62
C TYR A 97 1.52 9.08 2.45
N THR A 98 1.01 9.67 1.38
CA THR A 98 -0.42 9.71 1.04
C THR A 98 -0.61 9.48 -0.45
N LEU A 99 -1.82 9.10 -0.85
CA LEU A 99 -2.17 8.93 -2.26
C LEU A 99 -2.47 10.30 -2.88
N ASP A 100 -1.40 11.03 -3.16
CA ASP A 100 -1.45 12.30 -3.87
C ASP A 100 -1.54 12.10 -5.40
N SER A 101 -1.63 13.18 -6.14
CA SER A 101 -1.76 13.11 -7.61
C SER A 101 -0.54 12.48 -8.28
N LEU A 102 0.65 12.69 -7.73
CA LEU A 102 1.88 12.10 -8.26
C LEU A 102 1.87 10.58 -8.09
N MET A 103 1.56 10.10 -6.89
CA MET A 103 1.43 8.67 -6.63
C MET A 103 0.31 8.04 -7.46
N ALA A 104 -0.84 8.71 -7.55
CA ALA A 104 -1.98 8.23 -8.33
C ALA A 104 -1.64 8.07 -9.82
N SER A 105 -0.80 8.94 -10.36
CA SER A 105 -0.37 8.85 -11.76
C SER A 105 0.44 7.60 -12.07
N GLN A 106 0.98 6.93 -11.06
CA GLN A 106 1.83 5.75 -11.20
C GLN A 106 1.13 4.45 -10.79
N LEU A 107 -0.16 4.47 -10.49
CA LEU A 107 -0.92 3.26 -10.19
C LEU A 107 -0.87 2.29 -11.37
N ARG A 108 -0.73 1.00 -11.08
CA ARG A 108 -0.69 -0.07 -12.07
C ARG A 108 -1.89 -0.99 -11.94
N ARG A 109 -2.37 -1.51 -13.05
CA ARG A 109 -3.35 -2.61 -13.05
C ARG A 109 -2.60 -3.93 -13.01
N MET A 110 -2.92 -4.78 -12.04
CA MET A 110 -2.28 -6.07 -11.87
C MET A 110 -3.29 -7.11 -11.40
N PRO A 111 -3.07 -8.40 -11.72
CA PRO A 111 -3.92 -9.46 -11.20
C PRO A 111 -3.58 -9.74 -9.72
N LEU A 112 -4.60 -9.84 -8.89
CA LEU A 112 -4.49 -10.25 -7.50
C LEU A 112 -5.72 -11.06 -7.13
N LEU A 113 -5.52 -12.27 -6.61
CA LEU A 113 -6.61 -13.14 -6.16
C LEU A 113 -7.70 -13.34 -7.22
N GLY A 114 -7.31 -13.44 -8.48
CA GLY A 114 -8.23 -13.69 -9.60
C GLY A 114 -8.96 -12.46 -10.15
N ALA A 115 -8.65 -11.27 -9.68
CA ALA A 115 -9.24 -10.02 -10.17
C ALA A 115 -8.15 -9.03 -10.60
N MET A 116 -8.51 -8.11 -11.49
CA MET A 116 -7.63 -6.99 -11.85
C MET A 116 -7.83 -5.88 -10.82
N VAL A 117 -6.75 -5.43 -10.21
CA VAL A 117 -6.77 -4.40 -9.16
C VAL A 117 -5.80 -3.27 -9.51
N LEU A 118 -5.99 -2.12 -8.86
CA LEU A 118 -5.03 -1.03 -8.89
C LEU A 118 -4.02 -1.23 -7.76
N VAL A 119 -2.75 -1.03 -8.06
CA VAL A 119 -1.65 -1.26 -7.11
C VAL A 119 -0.72 -0.04 -7.16
N LEU A 120 -0.22 0.38 -6.00
CA LEU A 120 0.85 1.39 -5.95
C LEU A 120 2.04 0.89 -6.78
N SER A 121 2.80 1.81 -7.34
CA SER A 121 4.00 1.48 -8.12
C SER A 121 5.04 0.72 -7.28
N PRO A 122 5.91 -0.07 -7.91
CA PRO A 122 6.99 -0.73 -7.17
C PRO A 122 7.91 0.26 -6.45
N GLU A 123 8.13 1.46 -7.02
CA GLU A 123 8.90 2.52 -6.36
C GLU A 123 8.23 2.95 -5.06
N ASP A 124 6.93 3.22 -5.10
CA ASP A 124 6.18 3.65 -3.92
C ASP A 124 6.13 2.56 -2.84
N VAL A 125 5.93 1.32 -3.23
CA VAL A 125 5.91 0.19 -2.29
C VAL A 125 7.29 -0.01 -1.67
N LEU A 126 8.35 0.07 -2.46
CA LEU A 126 9.72 -0.05 -1.95
C LEU A 126 10.05 1.05 -0.95
N LEU A 127 9.75 2.30 -1.29
CA LEU A 127 10.04 3.44 -0.40
C LEU A 127 9.30 3.31 0.94
N HIS A 128 8.05 2.85 0.91
CA HIS A 128 7.30 2.60 2.15
C HIS A 128 7.99 1.55 3.01
N LYS A 129 8.37 0.41 2.42
CA LYS A 129 9.04 -0.68 3.13
C LYS A 129 10.39 -0.26 3.71
N VAL A 130 11.18 0.47 2.94
CA VAL A 130 12.49 0.97 3.38
C VAL A 130 12.32 1.99 4.51
N ALA A 131 11.36 2.91 4.39
CA ALA A 131 11.10 3.91 5.42
C ALA A 131 10.58 3.29 6.72
N MET A 132 9.72 2.28 6.64
CA MET A 132 9.28 1.52 7.81
C MET A 132 10.44 0.74 8.43
N GLY A 133 11.25 0.08 7.62
CA GLY A 133 12.54 -0.51 8.00
C GLY A 133 12.51 -1.56 9.09
N ARG A 134 11.37 -2.19 9.36
CA ARG A 134 11.23 -3.16 10.45
C ARG A 134 11.67 -4.54 9.98
N GLY A 135 12.41 -5.23 10.83
CA GLY A 135 12.94 -6.57 10.56
C GLY A 135 12.23 -7.67 11.33
N ALA A 136 12.79 -8.90 11.18
CA ALA A 136 12.26 -10.10 11.80
C ALA A 136 12.28 -10.02 13.33
N GLU A 137 13.24 -9.31 13.93
CA GLU A 137 13.33 -9.08 15.37
C GLU A 137 12.15 -8.27 15.93
N GLU A 138 11.46 -7.50 15.09
CA GLU A 138 10.25 -6.78 15.43
C GLU A 138 8.99 -7.57 15.00
N GLY A 139 9.14 -8.80 14.50
CA GLY A 139 8.06 -9.61 13.99
C GLY A 139 7.45 -9.07 12.69
N LYS A 140 8.25 -8.32 11.90
CA LYS A 140 7.79 -7.64 10.67
C LYS A 140 8.59 -8.09 9.47
N HIS A 141 8.11 -7.72 8.28
CA HIS A 141 8.66 -8.21 7.01
C HIS A 141 9.15 -7.07 6.10
N ASP A 142 9.24 -5.83 6.59
CA ASP A 142 9.57 -4.68 5.73
C ASP A 142 10.92 -4.85 5.03
N LEU A 143 11.96 -5.24 5.76
CA LEU A 143 13.29 -5.41 5.20
C LEU A 143 13.35 -6.58 4.21
N ALA A 144 12.71 -7.69 4.52
CA ALA A 144 12.64 -8.84 3.62
C ALA A 144 11.83 -8.52 2.36
N ASP A 145 10.69 -7.83 2.52
CA ASP A 145 9.87 -7.38 1.40
C ASP A 145 10.65 -6.42 0.49
N ALA A 146 11.37 -5.46 1.07
CA ALA A 146 12.20 -4.53 0.31
C ALA A 146 13.27 -5.25 -0.50
N ALA A 147 13.96 -6.21 0.12
CA ALA A 147 14.98 -7.00 -0.58
C ALA A 147 14.40 -7.78 -1.75
N GLY A 148 13.23 -8.38 -1.59
CA GLY A 148 12.54 -9.12 -2.64
C GLY A 148 12.14 -8.22 -3.82
N ILE A 149 11.63 -7.03 -3.52
CA ILE A 149 11.25 -6.04 -4.54
C ILE A 149 12.48 -5.58 -5.32
N ILE A 150 13.58 -5.28 -4.63
CA ILE A 150 14.84 -4.85 -5.25
C ILE A 150 15.37 -5.90 -6.22
N ARG A 151 15.31 -7.17 -5.84
CA ARG A 151 15.79 -8.26 -6.71
C ARG A 151 14.96 -8.44 -7.98
N ARG A 152 13.65 -8.15 -7.93
CA ARG A 152 12.71 -8.54 -8.99
C ARG A 152 12.24 -7.40 -9.86
N GLN A 153 12.43 -6.15 -9.44
CA GLN A 153 11.88 -5.00 -10.16
C GLN A 153 12.96 -4.11 -10.74
N LYS A 154 12.62 -3.49 -11.86
CA LYS A 154 13.34 -2.33 -12.39
C LYS A 154 12.58 -1.09 -11.98
N PHE A 155 13.30 -0.02 -11.64
CA PHE A 155 12.71 1.19 -11.08
C PHE A 155 12.89 2.38 -12.01
N ASP A 156 11.87 3.24 -12.02
CA ASP A 156 11.97 4.58 -12.56
C ASP A 156 12.68 5.45 -11.52
N LEU A 157 13.97 5.69 -11.71
CA LEU A 157 14.79 6.40 -10.73
C LEU A 157 14.43 7.89 -10.63
N ASP A 158 14.00 8.51 -11.72
CA ASP A 158 13.55 9.91 -11.69
C ASP A 158 12.28 10.05 -10.84
N TYR A 159 11.33 9.15 -11.02
CA TYR A 159 10.14 9.12 -10.19
C TYR A 159 10.50 8.86 -8.72
N MET A 160 11.39 7.92 -8.46
CA MET A 160 11.83 7.59 -7.10
C MET A 160 12.46 8.81 -6.41
N ARG A 161 13.28 9.58 -7.11
CA ARG A 161 13.86 10.82 -6.57
C ARG A 161 12.78 11.84 -6.22
N GLN A 162 11.76 12.01 -7.07
CA GLN A 162 10.63 12.90 -6.80
C GLN A 162 9.87 12.46 -5.56
N ARG A 163 9.62 11.17 -5.41
CA ARG A 163 8.92 10.64 -4.23
C ARG A 163 9.73 10.83 -2.94
N LEU A 164 11.03 10.64 -2.99
CA LEU A 164 11.90 10.91 -1.85
C LEU A 164 11.80 12.37 -1.40
N GLN A 165 11.74 13.31 -2.34
CA GLN A 165 11.57 14.74 -2.01
C GLN A 165 10.22 14.98 -1.34
N VAL A 166 9.13 14.45 -1.87
CA VAL A 166 7.78 14.60 -1.31
C VAL A 166 7.72 14.01 0.11
N MET A 167 8.42 12.91 0.35
CA MET A 167 8.49 12.25 1.65
C MET A 167 9.46 12.96 2.62
N ASN A 168 10.19 13.97 2.19
CA ASN A 168 11.30 14.56 2.98
C ASN A 168 12.33 13.51 3.40
N ALA A 169 12.59 12.54 2.54
CA ALA A 169 13.35 11.35 2.87
C ALA A 169 14.65 11.21 2.08
N THR A 170 14.99 12.17 1.21
CA THR A 170 16.17 12.06 0.34
C THR A 170 17.45 11.83 1.14
N ALA A 171 17.74 12.64 2.13
CA ALA A 171 18.95 12.52 2.93
C ALA A 171 18.99 11.21 3.72
N ALA A 172 17.85 10.78 4.28
CA ALA A 172 17.79 9.60 5.14
C ALA A 172 17.79 8.29 4.35
N LEU A 173 17.09 8.21 3.22
CA LEU A 173 16.90 6.97 2.49
C LEU A 173 17.83 6.80 1.29
N LYS A 174 18.35 7.89 0.71
CA LYS A 174 19.26 7.80 -0.43
C LYS A 174 20.48 6.90 -0.17
N PRO A 175 21.15 6.95 1.00
CA PRO A 175 22.26 6.03 1.27
C PRO A 175 21.85 4.57 1.24
N ILE A 176 20.66 4.24 1.72
CA ILE A 176 20.13 2.87 1.72
C ILE A 176 19.85 2.39 0.30
N LEU A 177 19.45 3.31 -0.58
CA LEU A 177 19.07 3.03 -1.96
C LEU A 177 20.21 3.29 -2.96
N ALA A 178 21.42 3.60 -2.47
CA ALA A 178 22.55 4.01 -3.32
C ALA A 178 22.88 3.00 -4.42
N ASN A 179 22.78 1.68 -4.09
CA ASN A 179 23.06 0.62 -5.05
C ASN A 179 22.08 0.57 -6.22
N LEU A 180 20.96 1.26 -6.14
CA LEU A 180 19.97 1.37 -7.21
C LEU A 180 20.25 2.54 -8.17
N GLY A 181 21.24 3.38 -7.87
CA GLY A 181 21.58 4.55 -8.67
C GLY A 181 20.74 5.80 -8.36
N VAL A 182 20.06 5.81 -7.25
CA VAL A 182 19.22 6.94 -6.82
C VAL A 182 20.07 8.12 -6.35
#